data_ee6e4ead68cc2b0555ed7e36dfa4e3ff
#
_entry.id   ee6e4ead68cc2b0555ed7e36dfa4e3ff
#
_cell.length_a   1.000
_cell.length_b   1.000
_cell.length_c   1.000
_cell.angle_alpha   90.00
_cell.angle_beta   90.00
_cell.angle_gamma   90.00
#
_symmetry.space_group_name_H-M   'P 1'
#
loop_
_entity.id
_entity.type
_entity.pdbx_description
1 polymer ?
#
loop_
_entity_poly.entity_id
_entity_poly.type
_entity_poly.pdbx_seq_one_letter_code
_entity_poly.pdbx_strand_id
1 'polypeptide(L)'
;MKHLLSATVLALLLTSGMAAGPLSAAQPSTQLITTLPGEALPVSDYYNQNVYDTRDNKIGEVNDLLLDNGGKVNAVIIGVGGFLGVGEKNVAVPFHAVKVSEKDGKRYLVLDTTKEALQAAPGYIYDRSKNVWLPATKQG
;
A
#
# COMPACT_ATOMS: atom_id res chain seq x y z
N MET A 1 -2.52 -20.35 -94.54
CA MET A 1 -3.61 -21.28 -94.43
C MET A 1 -3.67 -21.82 -93.01
N LYS A 2 -4.78 -21.60 -92.40
CA LYS A 2 -5.45 -22.42 -91.36
C LYS A 2 -4.79 -22.57 -90.03
N HIS A 3 -5.35 -21.90 -89.06
CA HIS A 3 -6.26 -22.34 -88.01
C HIS A 3 -5.63 -23.25 -87.00
N LEU A 4 -5.60 -22.87 -85.73
CA LEU A 4 -6.54 -23.51 -84.84
C LEU A 4 -6.48 -22.85 -83.45
N LEU A 5 -7.63 -22.49 -83.01
CA LEU A 5 -7.99 -22.10 -81.68
C LEU A 5 -7.62 -23.20 -80.69
N SER A 6 -7.02 -22.78 -79.59
CA SER A 6 -7.08 -23.60 -78.37
C SER A 6 -7.48 -22.72 -77.19
N ALA A 7 -8.65 -23.01 -76.74
CA ALA A 7 -9.23 -22.43 -75.57
C ALA A 7 -8.48 -22.89 -74.34
N THR A 8 -7.89 -21.99 -73.70
CA THR A 8 -7.33 -22.25 -72.35
C THR A 8 -8.36 -21.94 -71.30
N VAL A 9 -8.86 -22.99 -70.72
CA VAL A 9 -9.74 -22.89 -69.52
C VAL A 9 -8.97 -22.33 -68.36
N LEU A 10 -9.37 -21.15 -67.95
CA LEU A 10 -8.86 -20.51 -66.74
C LEU A 10 -9.57 -21.11 -65.53
N ALA A 11 -8.93 -22.02 -64.82
CA ALA A 11 -9.40 -22.54 -63.56
C ALA A 11 -9.01 -21.52 -62.44
N LEU A 12 -10.01 -20.78 -62.05
CA LEU A 12 -9.88 -19.87 -60.91
C LEU A 12 -9.99 -20.66 -59.59
N LEU A 13 -8.88 -21.04 -59.03
CA LEU A 13 -8.81 -21.59 -57.67
C LEU A 13 -8.80 -20.42 -56.66
N LEU A 14 -9.98 -20.12 -56.15
CA LEU A 14 -10.17 -19.30 -54.97
C LEU A 14 -9.74 -20.11 -53.72
N THR A 15 -8.48 -20.03 -53.36
CA THR A 15 -8.03 -20.46 -52.03
C THR A 15 -8.37 -19.35 -51.04
N SER A 16 -9.50 -19.48 -50.37
CA SER A 16 -9.78 -18.69 -49.15
C SER A 16 -8.78 -19.08 -48.07
N GLY A 17 -7.64 -18.41 -48.08
CA GLY A 17 -6.74 -18.46 -46.96
C GLY A 17 -7.37 -17.78 -45.76
N MET A 18 -7.96 -18.54 -44.86
CA MET A 18 -8.21 -18.07 -43.50
C MET A 18 -6.85 -17.88 -42.83
N ALA A 19 -6.36 -16.66 -42.86
CA ALA A 19 -5.26 -16.26 -42.01
C ALA A 19 -5.80 -16.19 -40.57
N ALA A 20 -5.69 -17.31 -39.86
CA ALA A 20 -5.77 -17.27 -38.42
C ALA A 20 -4.52 -16.49 -37.92
N GLY A 21 -4.70 -15.21 -37.68
CA GLY A 21 -3.67 -14.41 -37.00
C GLY A 21 -3.35 -15.03 -35.64
N PRO A 22 -2.10 -14.98 -35.20
CA PRO A 22 -1.77 -15.49 -33.89
C PRO A 22 -2.64 -14.74 -32.88
N LEU A 23 -3.41 -15.50 -32.08
CA LEU A 23 -4.05 -14.97 -30.87
C LEU A 23 -2.91 -14.48 -29.96
N SER A 24 -2.63 -13.18 -30.03
CA SER A 24 -1.72 -12.54 -29.11
C SER A 24 -2.41 -12.57 -27.75
N ALA A 25 -2.03 -13.55 -26.91
CA ALA A 25 -2.41 -13.52 -25.52
C ALA A 25 -1.87 -12.21 -24.95
N ALA A 26 -2.79 -11.35 -24.43
CA ALA A 26 -2.40 -10.12 -23.77
C ALA A 26 -1.44 -10.47 -22.65
N GLN A 27 -0.18 -10.04 -22.75
CA GLN A 27 0.80 -10.24 -21.71
C GLN A 27 0.39 -9.39 -20.49
N PRO A 28 0.56 -9.90 -19.26
CA PRO A 28 0.26 -9.10 -18.09
C PRO A 28 1.05 -7.81 -18.15
N SER A 29 0.35 -6.67 -17.97
CA SER A 29 0.97 -5.33 -18.02
C SER A 29 1.79 -4.98 -16.78
N THR A 30 1.73 -5.82 -15.73
CA THR A 30 2.44 -5.61 -14.49
C THR A 30 3.91 -5.99 -14.65
N GLN A 31 4.79 -5.02 -14.50
CA GLN A 31 6.21 -5.29 -14.39
C GLN A 31 6.55 -5.75 -12.96
N LEU A 32 7.20 -6.90 -12.87
CA LEU A 32 7.68 -7.40 -11.59
C LEU A 32 8.98 -6.68 -11.19
N ILE A 33 9.08 -6.34 -9.91
CA ILE A 33 10.30 -5.75 -9.34
C ILE A 33 11.33 -6.86 -9.17
N THR A 34 12.45 -6.75 -9.84
CA THR A 34 13.54 -7.72 -9.76
C THR A 34 14.61 -7.36 -8.71
N THR A 35 14.64 -6.09 -8.30
CA THR A 35 15.56 -5.60 -7.27
C THR A 35 14.84 -4.62 -6.38
N LEU A 36 14.84 -4.87 -5.07
CA LEU A 36 14.24 -3.96 -4.10
C LEU A 36 15.11 -2.70 -3.95
N PRO A 37 14.49 -1.51 -3.69
CA PRO A 37 15.24 -0.33 -3.32
C PRO A 37 16.08 -0.59 -2.07
N GLY A 38 17.37 -0.21 -2.08
CA GLY A 38 18.30 -0.52 -0.99
C GLY A 38 17.95 0.11 0.36
N GLU A 39 17.13 1.18 0.34
CA GLU A 39 16.67 1.89 1.55
C GLU A 39 15.21 1.59 1.91
N ALA A 40 14.61 0.57 1.29
CA ALA A 40 13.24 0.20 1.59
C ALA A 40 13.12 -0.33 3.03
N LEU A 41 12.24 0.27 3.80
CA LEU A 41 11.88 -0.19 5.15
C LEU A 41 10.64 -1.06 5.08
N PRO A 42 10.63 -2.24 5.70
CA PRO A 42 9.43 -3.05 5.79
C PRO A 42 8.35 -2.35 6.62
N VAL A 43 7.09 -2.55 6.26
CA VAL A 43 5.96 -2.06 7.07
C VAL A 43 5.98 -2.65 8.50
N SER A 44 6.54 -3.86 8.67
CA SER A 44 6.74 -4.49 9.97
C SER A 44 7.69 -3.73 10.91
N ASP A 45 8.52 -2.83 10.39
CA ASP A 45 9.34 -1.94 11.21
C ASP A 45 8.52 -0.81 11.85
N TYR A 46 7.24 -0.69 11.48
CA TYR A 46 6.29 0.28 12.02
C TYR A 46 5.12 -0.39 12.73
N TYR A 47 4.44 -1.30 12.07
CA TYR A 47 3.23 -1.93 12.58
C TYR A 47 3.50 -2.73 13.86
N ASN A 48 2.69 -2.51 14.89
CA ASN A 48 2.83 -3.09 16.24
C ASN A 48 4.16 -2.75 16.94
N GLN A 49 4.85 -1.70 16.51
CA GLN A 49 6.08 -1.26 17.15
C GLN A 49 5.82 -0.14 18.18
N ASN A 50 6.60 -0.15 19.24
CA ASN A 50 6.57 0.91 20.23
C ASN A 50 7.08 2.23 19.65
N VAL A 51 6.44 3.32 20.05
CA VAL A 51 6.86 4.68 19.72
C VAL A 51 7.39 5.35 20.98
N TYR A 52 8.53 5.98 20.82
CA TYR A 52 9.25 6.68 21.92
C TYR A 52 9.31 8.17 21.63
N ASP A 53 9.41 8.96 22.70
CA ASP A 53 9.76 10.38 22.59
C ASP A 53 11.27 10.55 22.37
N THR A 54 11.71 11.80 22.22
CA THR A 54 13.14 12.13 22.04
C THR A 54 13.99 11.90 23.30
N ARG A 55 13.38 11.52 24.41
CA ARG A 55 14.04 11.19 25.69
C ARG A 55 13.96 9.70 26.02
N ASP A 56 13.68 8.85 25.02
CA ASP A 56 13.55 7.39 25.14
C ASP A 56 12.38 6.91 26.04
N ASN A 57 11.37 7.76 26.30
CA ASN A 57 10.18 7.31 27.00
C ASN A 57 9.18 6.72 26.00
N LYS A 58 8.64 5.54 26.29
CA LYS A 58 7.55 4.97 25.48
C LYS A 58 6.31 5.85 25.61
N ILE A 59 5.79 6.33 24.47
CA ILE A 59 4.62 7.19 24.41
C ILE A 59 3.42 6.53 23.76
N GLY A 60 3.61 5.41 23.05
CA GLY A 60 2.53 4.67 22.41
C GLY A 60 3.03 3.48 21.63
N GLU A 61 2.12 2.94 20.81
CA GLU A 61 2.37 1.80 19.92
C GLU A 61 1.63 2.03 18.59
N VAL A 62 2.26 1.66 17.48
CA VAL A 62 1.63 1.79 16.16
C VAL A 62 0.58 0.71 15.99
N ASN A 63 -0.69 1.11 15.87
CA ASN A 63 -1.81 0.22 15.68
C ASN A 63 -2.20 0.07 14.20
N ASP A 64 -1.92 1.08 13.37
CA ASP A 64 -2.22 1.02 11.94
C ASP A 64 -1.43 2.04 11.12
N LEU A 65 -1.37 1.80 9.82
CA LEU A 65 -0.77 2.67 8.81
C LEU A 65 -1.81 2.95 7.74
N LEU A 66 -2.12 4.22 7.51
CA LEU A 66 -3.16 4.63 6.57
C LEU A 66 -2.54 5.07 5.24
N LEU A 67 -3.05 4.47 4.17
CA LEU A 67 -2.67 4.81 2.81
C LEU A 67 -3.68 5.80 2.22
N ASP A 68 -3.18 6.71 1.39
CA ASP A 68 -4.04 7.53 0.55
C ASP A 68 -4.53 6.76 -0.70
N ASN A 69 -5.36 7.40 -1.52
CA ASN A 69 -5.89 6.79 -2.74
C ASN A 69 -4.81 6.44 -3.79
N GLY A 70 -3.62 7.00 -3.66
CA GLY A 70 -2.45 6.68 -4.50
C GLY A 70 -1.63 5.51 -3.97
N GLY A 71 -2.00 4.93 -2.82
CA GLY A 71 -1.28 3.83 -2.19
C GLY A 71 -0.06 4.27 -1.38
N LYS A 72 0.11 5.57 -1.13
CA LYS A 72 1.19 6.11 -0.30
C LYS A 72 0.76 6.15 1.16
N VAL A 73 1.66 5.76 2.07
CA VAL A 73 1.42 5.91 3.52
C VAL A 73 1.35 7.39 3.88
N ASN A 74 0.21 7.81 4.42
CA ASN A 74 -0.08 9.20 4.76
C ASN A 74 -0.07 9.45 6.27
N ALA A 75 -0.65 8.55 7.04
CA ALA A 75 -0.77 8.69 8.49
C ALA A 75 -0.47 7.39 9.23
N VAL A 76 -0.17 7.55 10.51
CA VAL A 76 0.03 6.45 11.46
C VAL A 76 -0.99 6.59 12.58
N ILE A 77 -1.67 5.52 12.92
CA ILE A 77 -2.51 5.44 14.09
C ILE A 77 -1.67 4.92 15.26
N ILE A 78 -1.59 5.71 16.30
CA ILE A 78 -0.84 5.39 17.51
C ILE A 78 -1.80 5.21 18.66
N GLY A 79 -1.75 4.05 19.31
CA GLY A 79 -2.44 3.78 20.56
C GLY A 79 -1.65 4.37 21.74
N VAL A 80 -2.30 5.21 22.53
CA VAL A 80 -1.68 5.94 23.63
C VAL A 80 -2.43 5.68 24.93
N GLY A 81 -1.66 5.40 26.00
CA GLY A 81 -2.23 5.11 27.29
C GLY A 81 -2.82 3.71 27.38
N GLY A 82 -3.64 3.49 28.40
CA GLY A 82 -4.24 2.21 28.70
C GLY A 82 -3.26 1.21 29.34
N PHE A 83 -3.83 0.12 29.86
CA PHE A 83 -3.09 -1.03 30.36
C PHE A 83 -3.63 -2.27 29.67
N LEU A 84 -2.76 -3.02 28.99
CA LEU A 84 -3.15 -4.20 28.20
C LEU A 84 -4.27 -3.91 27.17
N GLY A 85 -4.22 -2.75 26.51
CA GLY A 85 -5.19 -2.32 25.50
C GLY A 85 -6.52 -1.79 26.05
N VAL A 86 -6.71 -1.77 27.38
CA VAL A 86 -7.88 -1.19 28.04
C VAL A 86 -7.68 0.30 28.31
N GLY A 87 -8.60 1.14 27.86
CA GLY A 87 -8.51 2.60 27.99
C GLY A 87 -7.50 3.26 27.06
N GLU A 88 -7.03 2.54 26.03
CA GLU A 88 -6.15 3.07 25.01
C GLU A 88 -6.90 4.05 24.10
N LYS A 89 -6.26 5.18 23.81
CA LYS A 89 -6.76 6.17 22.89
C LYS A 89 -5.95 6.11 21.60
N ASN A 90 -6.62 5.94 20.48
CA ASN A 90 -5.97 6.00 19.18
C ASN A 90 -5.94 7.43 18.66
N VAL A 91 -4.76 7.89 18.27
CA VAL A 91 -4.52 9.20 17.68
C VAL A 91 -3.86 9.05 16.32
N ALA A 92 -4.11 9.97 15.40
CA ALA A 92 -3.50 9.97 14.09
C ALA A 92 -2.38 11.03 14.04
N VAL A 93 -1.22 10.61 13.53
CA VAL A 93 -0.10 11.50 13.26
C VAL A 93 0.35 11.36 11.81
N PRO A 94 0.93 12.41 11.19
CA PRO A 94 1.49 12.28 9.85
C PRO A 94 2.61 11.23 9.81
N PHE A 95 2.63 10.40 8.79
CA PHE A 95 3.65 9.34 8.68
C PHE A 95 5.08 9.89 8.73
N HIS A 96 5.33 11.03 8.06
CA HIS A 96 6.66 11.64 8.01
C HIS A 96 7.17 12.16 9.38
N ALA A 97 6.27 12.34 10.36
CA ALA A 97 6.64 12.76 11.71
C ALA A 97 7.25 11.61 12.52
N VAL A 98 6.90 10.37 12.21
CA VAL A 98 7.46 9.18 12.86
C VAL A 98 8.79 8.83 12.21
N LYS A 99 9.88 8.94 12.97
CA LYS A 99 11.24 8.68 12.48
C LYS A 99 11.71 7.31 12.93
N VAL A 100 12.38 6.60 12.02
CA VAL A 100 13.10 5.39 12.39
C VAL A 100 14.48 5.79 12.90
N SER A 101 14.83 5.35 14.09
CA SER A 101 16.15 5.50 14.68
C SER A 101 16.76 4.13 14.93
N GLU A 102 18.08 4.06 15.01
CA GLU A 102 18.79 2.83 15.29
C GLU A 102 19.65 3.02 16.52
N LYS A 103 19.59 2.05 17.45
CA LYS A 103 20.41 1.99 18.64
C LYS A 103 20.76 0.52 18.91
N ASP A 104 22.04 0.24 19.09
CA ASP A 104 22.55 -1.11 19.35
C ASP A 104 22.10 -2.15 18.31
N GLY A 105 22.06 -1.77 17.01
CA GLY A 105 21.64 -2.62 15.92
C GLY A 105 20.14 -2.90 15.87
N LYS A 106 19.33 -2.23 16.69
CA LYS A 106 17.86 -2.34 16.68
C LYS A 106 17.24 -1.03 16.22
N ARG A 107 16.26 -1.15 15.34
CA ARG A 107 15.43 -0.03 14.91
C ARG A 107 14.32 0.22 15.92
N TYR A 108 13.99 1.47 16.13
CA TYR A 108 12.85 1.90 16.94
C TYR A 108 12.28 3.21 16.42
N LEU A 109 11.02 3.45 16.75
CA LEU A 109 10.30 4.60 16.24
C LEU A 109 10.37 5.75 17.25
N VAL A 110 10.68 6.95 16.75
CA VAL A 110 10.75 8.18 17.52
C VAL A 110 9.79 9.20 16.97
N LEU A 111 9.03 9.81 17.85
CA LEU A 111 8.13 10.92 17.56
C LEU A 111 8.46 12.08 18.48
N ASP A 112 8.71 13.25 17.90
CA ASP A 112 9.01 14.47 18.67
C ASP A 112 7.73 15.07 19.26
N THR A 113 7.23 14.44 20.30
CA THR A 113 6.04 14.86 21.05
C THR A 113 6.08 14.25 22.46
N THR A 114 5.07 14.55 23.26
CA THR A 114 4.90 13.96 24.59
C THR A 114 3.68 13.07 24.65
N LYS A 115 3.66 12.14 25.60
CA LYS A 115 2.49 11.29 25.86
C LYS A 115 1.24 12.13 26.17
N GLU A 116 1.42 13.18 26.95
CA GLU A 116 0.35 14.11 27.33
C GLU A 116 -0.23 14.85 26.11
N ALA A 117 0.62 15.29 25.19
CA ALA A 117 0.19 15.92 23.94
C ALA A 117 -0.62 14.96 23.06
N LEU A 118 -0.20 13.69 22.96
CA LEU A 118 -0.95 12.66 22.24
C LEU A 118 -2.29 12.36 22.94
N GLN A 119 -2.30 12.30 24.28
CA GLN A 119 -3.54 12.09 25.04
C GLN A 119 -4.54 13.23 24.89
N ALA A 120 -4.06 14.46 24.68
CA ALA A 120 -4.89 15.64 24.42
C ALA A 120 -5.39 15.73 22.97
N ALA A 121 -4.77 15.04 22.02
CA ALA A 121 -5.14 15.06 20.61
C ALA A 121 -6.52 14.42 20.37
N PRO A 122 -7.21 14.74 19.25
CA PRO A 122 -8.42 14.05 18.85
C PRO A 122 -8.23 12.53 18.75
N GLY A 123 -9.19 11.77 19.30
CA GLY A 123 -9.17 10.32 19.24
C GLY A 123 -9.85 9.77 18.00
N TYR A 124 -9.52 8.53 17.65
CA TYR A 124 -10.12 7.79 16.55
C TYR A 124 -10.57 6.41 17.03
N ILE A 125 -11.59 5.86 16.37
CA ILE A 125 -12.10 4.49 16.56
C ILE A 125 -12.16 3.79 15.22
N TYR A 126 -11.86 2.50 15.21
CA TYR A 126 -11.98 1.69 14.01
C TYR A 126 -13.41 1.13 13.90
N ASP A 127 -14.14 1.56 12.87
CA ASP A 127 -15.45 1.01 12.54
C ASP A 127 -15.26 -0.27 11.70
N ARG A 128 -15.42 -1.42 12.35
CA ARG A 128 -15.26 -2.74 11.70
C ARG A 128 -16.32 -3.01 10.63
N SER A 129 -17.48 -2.39 10.72
CA SER A 129 -18.55 -2.59 9.75
C SER A 129 -18.28 -1.90 8.42
N LYS A 130 -17.52 -0.82 8.45
CA LYS A 130 -17.14 -0.01 7.30
C LYS A 130 -15.67 -0.15 6.92
N ASN A 131 -14.88 -0.83 7.75
CA ASN A 131 -13.43 -0.96 7.61
C ASN A 131 -12.69 0.39 7.49
N VAL A 132 -13.07 1.35 8.33
CA VAL A 132 -12.49 2.70 8.33
C VAL A 132 -12.22 3.20 9.75
N TRP A 133 -11.26 4.10 9.88
CA TRP A 133 -11.02 4.89 11.08
C TRP A 133 -11.90 6.14 11.05
N LEU A 134 -12.67 6.36 12.10
CA LEU A 134 -13.54 7.51 12.26
C LEU A 134 -13.12 8.32 13.49
N PRO A 135 -13.33 9.65 13.49
CA PRO A 135 -13.16 10.43 14.70
C PRO A 135 -14.00 9.85 15.84
N ALA A 136 -13.40 9.70 17.00
CA ALA A 136 -14.15 9.36 18.20
C ALA A 136 -15.02 10.57 18.54
N THR A 137 -16.33 10.45 18.34
CA THR A 137 -17.27 11.46 18.83
C THR A 137 -17.14 11.49 20.36
N LYS A 138 -16.96 12.68 20.93
CA LYS A 138 -17.12 12.86 22.37
C LYS A 138 -18.53 12.38 22.71
N GLN A 139 -18.64 11.22 23.34
CA GLN A 139 -19.87 10.88 24.03
C GLN A 139 -19.95 11.89 25.17
N GLY A 140 -20.85 12.82 24.99
CA GLY A 140 -21.22 13.81 26.01
C GLY A 140 -21.86 13.16 27.21
#